data_297fee16bc6d36f46142f6b96ac43a02
#
_entry.id   297fee16bc6d36f46142f6b96ac43a02
#
_cell.length_a   1.000
_cell.length_b   1.000
_cell.length_c   1.000
_cell.angle_alpha   90.00
_cell.angle_beta   90.00
_cell.angle_gamma   90.00
#
_symmetry.space_group_name_H-M   'P 1'
#
loop_
_entity.id
_entity.type
_entity.pdbx_description
1 polymer ?
#
loop_
_entity_poly.entity_id
_entity_poly.type
_entity_poly.pdbx_seq_one_letter_code
_entity_poly.pdbx_strand_id
1 'polypeptide(L)'
;MVDIRVAIIEDHSLTRIGMRSSLNEQEGIQVVGDEATASNGLKLLQSTKPDIAIIDIGLPDRDGIWLVQQFRESLVSETAAQTKVMMLTSFAKEQMVLAAFAAGADSYCVKTIKFELLLEALHITHEGQSWIDPAIARIVLKHTRQGVAAAVKPNATQTVTISAIDPEQASILQADPLTKRELEVLELIVQGYSNNEIAQKLYLSLGSVKVYVRGVLNKLCASDRTQAAVLALRAGLLN
;
A
#
# COMPACT_ATOMS: atom_id res chain seq x y z
N MET A 1 -10.18 -16.86 -16.88
CA MET A 1 -9.46 -15.74 -16.22
C MET A 1 -8.18 -16.33 -15.68
N VAL A 2 -7.09 -15.57 -15.65
CA VAL A 2 -5.85 -16.06 -15.01
C VAL A 2 -6.01 -15.81 -13.52
N ASP A 3 -5.83 -16.86 -12.70
CA ASP A 3 -5.96 -16.75 -11.24
C ASP A 3 -4.79 -15.94 -10.67
N ILE A 4 -5.06 -15.08 -9.69
CA ILE A 4 -4.04 -14.37 -8.91
C ILE A 4 -3.32 -15.39 -8.04
N ARG A 5 -2.02 -15.57 -8.27
CA ARG A 5 -1.18 -16.52 -7.54
C ARG A 5 -0.66 -15.88 -6.26
N VAL A 6 -1.07 -16.42 -5.12
CA VAL A 6 -0.75 -15.86 -3.79
C VAL A 6 0.17 -16.80 -3.01
N ALA A 7 1.25 -16.27 -2.43
CA ALA A 7 2.05 -16.95 -1.41
C ALA A 7 1.77 -16.34 -0.04
N ILE A 8 1.76 -17.16 1.02
CA ILE A 8 1.47 -16.74 2.40
C ILE A 8 2.67 -17.06 3.28
N ILE A 9 3.22 -16.07 3.99
CA ILE A 9 4.27 -16.25 4.98
C ILE A 9 3.77 -15.74 6.32
N GLU A 10 3.41 -16.68 7.21
CA GLU A 10 2.71 -16.43 8.48
C GLU A 10 3.09 -17.53 9.48
N ASP A 11 3.62 -17.16 10.64
CA ASP A 11 4.04 -18.13 11.66
C ASP A 11 2.89 -18.79 12.41
N HIS A 12 1.78 -18.06 12.59
CA HIS A 12 0.61 -18.55 13.30
C HIS A 12 -0.16 -19.59 12.47
N SER A 13 -0.07 -20.85 12.85
CA SER A 13 -0.62 -21.96 12.07
C SER A 13 -2.13 -21.82 11.75
N LEU A 14 -2.94 -21.38 12.74
CA LEU A 14 -4.38 -21.19 12.52
C LEU A 14 -4.68 -20.06 11.54
N THR A 15 -3.95 -18.95 11.63
CA THR A 15 -4.08 -17.81 10.70
C THR A 15 -3.67 -18.23 9.30
N ARG A 16 -2.52 -18.92 9.15
CA ARG A 16 -1.99 -19.41 7.89
C ARG A 16 -2.95 -20.38 7.19
N ILE A 17 -3.41 -21.40 7.93
CA ILE A 17 -4.36 -22.41 7.40
C ILE A 17 -5.70 -21.74 7.05
N GLY A 18 -6.21 -20.86 7.91
CA GLY A 18 -7.46 -20.15 7.68
C GLY A 18 -7.39 -19.27 6.43
N MET A 19 -6.34 -18.46 6.27
CA MET A 19 -6.14 -17.64 5.07
C MET A 19 -6.03 -18.51 3.80
N ARG A 20 -5.23 -19.58 3.85
CA ARG A 20 -5.09 -20.50 2.72
C ARG A 20 -6.43 -21.10 2.30
N SER A 21 -7.22 -21.59 3.25
CA SER A 21 -8.54 -22.17 2.97
C SER A 21 -9.46 -21.12 2.36
N SER A 22 -9.62 -19.98 3.04
CA SER A 22 -10.55 -18.94 2.61
C SER A 22 -10.17 -18.31 1.26
N LEU A 23 -8.87 -18.14 0.97
CA LEU A 23 -8.42 -17.62 -0.31
C LEU A 23 -8.61 -18.62 -1.45
N ASN A 24 -8.36 -19.93 -1.22
CA ASN A 24 -8.58 -20.95 -2.24
C ASN A 24 -10.08 -21.20 -2.55
N GLU A 25 -11.00 -20.76 -1.70
CA GLU A 25 -12.45 -20.79 -1.93
C GLU A 25 -12.92 -19.66 -2.85
N GLN A 26 -12.04 -18.67 -3.13
CA GLN A 26 -12.39 -17.53 -3.99
C GLN A 26 -12.05 -17.82 -5.45
N GLU A 27 -13.05 -17.58 -6.32
CA GLU A 27 -12.83 -17.65 -7.77
C GLU A 27 -11.77 -16.64 -8.20
N GLY A 28 -10.79 -17.07 -9.00
CA GLY A 28 -9.73 -16.21 -9.52
C GLY A 28 -8.56 -16.00 -8.55
N ILE A 29 -8.48 -16.76 -7.45
CA ILE A 29 -7.34 -16.74 -6.52
C ILE A 29 -6.81 -18.15 -6.30
N GLN A 30 -5.49 -18.32 -6.39
CA GLN A 30 -4.79 -19.57 -6.10
C GLN A 30 -3.68 -19.36 -5.10
N VAL A 31 -3.71 -20.04 -3.96
CA VAL A 31 -2.57 -20.07 -3.03
C VAL A 31 -1.54 -21.08 -3.55
N VAL A 32 -0.38 -20.58 -4.00
CA VAL A 32 0.70 -21.39 -4.59
C VAL A 32 1.66 -21.96 -3.57
N GLY A 33 1.56 -21.53 -2.32
CA GLY A 33 2.32 -22.07 -1.19
C GLY A 33 2.18 -21.22 0.05
N ASP A 34 2.50 -21.82 1.20
CA ASP A 34 2.52 -21.15 2.48
C ASP A 34 3.72 -21.63 3.33
N GLU A 35 4.32 -20.70 4.09
CA GLU A 35 5.48 -20.98 4.95
C GLU A 35 5.37 -20.27 6.30
N ALA A 36 6.04 -20.83 7.30
CA ALA A 36 5.98 -20.34 8.68
C ALA A 36 7.19 -19.47 9.09
N THR A 37 8.21 -19.38 8.24
CA THR A 37 9.48 -18.70 8.55
C THR A 37 9.92 -17.82 7.39
N ALA A 38 10.66 -16.76 7.68
CA ALA A 38 11.19 -15.86 6.65
C ALA A 38 12.16 -16.58 5.70
N SER A 39 13.03 -17.44 6.25
CA SER A 39 14.03 -18.18 5.46
C SER A 39 13.40 -19.15 4.45
N ASN A 40 12.33 -19.84 4.83
CA ASN A 40 11.58 -20.71 3.92
C ASN A 40 10.69 -19.88 2.98
N GLY A 41 10.10 -18.80 3.49
CA GLY A 41 9.35 -17.84 2.69
C GLY A 41 10.17 -17.29 1.53
N LEU A 42 11.43 -16.91 1.75
CA LEU A 42 12.31 -16.44 0.68
C LEU A 42 12.47 -17.48 -0.44
N LYS A 43 12.72 -18.75 -0.06
CA LYS A 43 12.83 -19.86 -1.03
C LYS A 43 11.51 -20.08 -1.78
N LEU A 44 10.38 -20.01 -1.08
CA LEU A 44 9.05 -20.14 -1.68
C LEU A 44 8.82 -19.03 -2.72
N LEU A 45 9.09 -17.78 -2.37
CA LEU A 45 8.90 -16.63 -3.28
C LEU A 45 9.79 -16.75 -4.53
N GLN A 46 11.05 -17.13 -4.36
CA GLN A 46 12.00 -17.32 -5.45
C GLN A 46 11.61 -18.46 -6.40
N SER A 47 11.10 -19.57 -5.85
CA SER A 47 10.74 -20.77 -6.63
C SER A 47 9.36 -20.65 -7.31
N THR A 48 8.38 -20.07 -6.63
CA THR A 48 6.99 -20.00 -7.15
C THR A 48 6.70 -18.76 -7.95
N LYS A 49 7.46 -17.67 -7.71
CA LYS A 49 7.24 -16.34 -8.35
C LYS A 49 5.75 -15.99 -8.35
N PRO A 50 5.12 -15.80 -7.17
CA PRO A 50 3.70 -15.48 -7.07
C PRO A 50 3.43 -14.06 -7.58
N ASP A 51 2.17 -13.77 -7.91
CA ASP A 51 1.75 -12.40 -8.23
C ASP A 51 1.74 -11.53 -6.97
N ILE A 52 1.29 -12.12 -5.83
CA ILE A 52 1.26 -11.43 -4.52
C ILE A 52 1.87 -12.34 -3.44
N ALA A 53 2.70 -11.73 -2.59
CA ALA A 53 3.17 -12.31 -1.34
C ALA A 53 2.51 -11.61 -0.16
N ILE A 54 1.74 -12.35 0.66
CA ILE A 54 1.25 -11.89 1.97
C ILE A 54 2.28 -12.28 3.00
N ILE A 55 2.86 -11.29 3.71
CA ILE A 55 3.98 -11.51 4.62
C ILE A 55 3.65 -10.93 6.00
N ASP A 56 3.66 -11.77 7.03
CA ASP A 56 3.65 -11.28 8.42
C ASP A 56 5.00 -10.65 8.77
N ILE A 57 4.95 -9.60 9.59
CA ILE A 57 6.16 -8.96 10.12
C ILE A 57 6.79 -9.84 11.22
N GLY A 58 5.96 -10.47 12.06
CA GLY A 58 6.38 -11.15 13.28
C GLY A 58 6.84 -12.59 13.08
N LEU A 59 7.68 -12.87 12.08
CA LEU A 59 8.18 -14.24 11.84
C LEU A 59 9.28 -14.65 12.84
N PRO A 60 9.42 -15.95 13.15
CA PRO A 60 10.20 -16.42 14.32
C PRO A 60 11.72 -16.44 14.11
N ASP A 61 12.20 -16.55 12.88
CA ASP A 61 13.63 -16.64 12.56
C ASP A 61 14.24 -15.30 12.13
N ARG A 62 13.53 -14.54 11.36
CA ARG A 62 13.83 -13.19 10.89
C ARG A 62 12.50 -12.45 10.72
N ASP A 63 12.49 -11.11 10.83
CA ASP A 63 11.25 -10.37 10.59
C ASP A 63 10.86 -10.34 9.11
N GLY A 64 9.58 -10.07 8.85
CA GLY A 64 9.05 -9.99 7.49
C GLY A 64 9.65 -8.84 6.68
N ILE A 65 10.16 -7.79 7.32
CA ILE A 65 10.82 -6.66 6.65
C ILE A 65 12.16 -7.10 6.06
N TRP A 66 12.94 -7.88 6.83
CA TRP A 66 14.15 -8.52 6.33
C TRP A 66 13.85 -9.42 5.11
N LEU A 67 12.77 -10.21 5.18
CA LEU A 67 12.36 -11.06 4.05
C LEU A 67 12.09 -10.22 2.79
N VAL A 68 11.36 -9.12 2.91
CA VAL A 68 11.08 -8.22 1.78
C VAL A 68 12.36 -7.65 1.20
N GLN A 69 13.28 -7.17 2.03
CA GLN A 69 14.57 -6.64 1.59
C GLN A 69 15.36 -7.68 0.79
N GLN A 70 15.54 -8.89 1.36
CA GLN A 70 16.28 -9.96 0.70
C GLN A 70 15.62 -10.42 -0.60
N PHE A 71 14.30 -10.47 -0.63
CA PHE A 71 13.56 -10.81 -1.83
C PHE A 71 13.76 -9.74 -2.92
N ARG A 72 13.63 -8.44 -2.59
CA ARG A 72 13.85 -7.34 -3.53
C ARG A 72 15.29 -7.29 -4.03
N GLU A 73 16.28 -7.50 -3.17
CA GLU A 73 17.70 -7.59 -3.55
C GLU A 73 17.96 -8.74 -4.53
N SER A 74 17.25 -9.86 -4.39
CA SER A 74 17.41 -11.01 -5.30
C SER A 74 16.86 -10.78 -6.71
N LEU A 75 15.98 -9.77 -6.91
CA LEU A 75 15.31 -9.49 -8.18
C LEU A 75 16.08 -8.50 -9.09
N VAL A 76 17.21 -7.97 -8.68
CA VAL A 76 17.97 -6.90 -9.40
C VAL A 76 18.37 -7.27 -10.84
N SER A 77 18.25 -8.53 -11.25
CA SER A 77 18.58 -9.00 -12.60
C SER A 77 17.37 -9.43 -13.47
N GLU A 78 16.15 -9.40 -12.97
CA GLU A 78 14.98 -9.89 -13.71
C GLU A 78 14.03 -8.76 -14.12
N THR A 79 13.82 -8.59 -15.43
CA THR A 79 12.83 -7.69 -16.04
C THR A 79 11.39 -8.22 -16.03
N ALA A 80 11.11 -9.30 -15.30
CA ALA A 80 9.80 -9.94 -15.24
C ALA A 80 8.85 -9.25 -14.27
N ALA A 81 7.55 -9.42 -14.45
CA ALA A 81 6.49 -8.91 -13.57
C ALA A 81 6.83 -9.18 -12.11
N GLN A 82 7.04 -8.10 -11.34
CA GLN A 82 7.53 -8.22 -9.97
C GLN A 82 6.40 -8.66 -9.05
N THR A 83 6.62 -9.72 -8.27
CA THR A 83 5.75 -10.09 -7.16
C THR A 83 5.43 -8.86 -6.30
N LYS A 84 4.15 -8.58 -6.10
CA LYS A 84 3.69 -7.54 -5.18
C LYS A 84 3.75 -8.04 -3.75
N VAL A 85 4.15 -7.17 -2.83
CA VAL A 85 4.29 -7.52 -1.41
C VAL A 85 3.24 -6.80 -0.59
N MET A 86 2.40 -7.57 0.09
CA MET A 86 1.43 -7.09 1.06
C MET A 86 1.88 -7.50 2.46
N MET A 87 2.21 -6.50 3.29
CA MET A 87 2.52 -6.75 4.70
C MET A 87 1.24 -6.96 5.51
N LEU A 88 1.25 -7.95 6.39
CA LEU A 88 0.16 -8.23 7.32
C LEU A 88 0.72 -8.23 8.74
N THR A 89 0.13 -7.49 9.67
CA THR A 89 0.64 -7.36 11.04
C THR A 89 -0.45 -7.29 12.09
N SER A 90 -0.14 -7.77 13.28
CA SER A 90 -1.03 -7.58 14.45
C SER A 90 -0.92 -6.18 15.06
N PHE A 91 0.21 -5.48 14.86
CA PHE A 91 0.49 -4.19 15.48
C PHE A 91 1.10 -3.20 14.50
N ALA A 92 0.46 -2.04 14.37
CA ALA A 92 0.93 -0.93 13.55
C ALA A 92 1.89 -0.02 14.33
N LYS A 93 3.12 -0.49 14.63
CA LYS A 93 4.16 0.39 15.17
C LYS A 93 4.71 1.27 14.05
N GLU A 94 4.75 2.58 14.27
CA GLU A 94 5.15 3.60 13.31
C GLU A 94 6.48 3.28 12.60
N GLN A 95 7.50 2.91 13.36
CA GLN A 95 8.82 2.57 12.82
C GLN A 95 8.80 1.33 11.90
N MET A 96 7.98 0.32 12.23
CA MET A 96 7.87 -0.91 11.43
C MET A 96 7.13 -0.67 10.12
N VAL A 97 6.09 0.16 10.15
CA VAL A 97 5.35 0.57 8.94
C VAL A 97 6.27 1.25 7.95
N LEU A 98 7.03 2.25 8.41
CA LEU A 98 7.96 2.99 7.58
C LEU A 98 9.10 2.11 7.05
N ALA A 99 9.64 1.23 7.90
CA ALA A 99 10.68 0.28 7.50
C ALA A 99 10.16 -0.72 6.44
N ALA A 100 8.91 -1.19 6.54
CA ALA A 100 8.31 -2.08 5.57
C ALA A 100 8.17 -1.42 4.18
N PHE A 101 7.69 -0.17 4.12
CA PHE A 101 7.64 0.57 2.86
C PHE A 101 9.03 0.88 2.30
N ALA A 102 9.99 1.24 3.15
CA ALA A 102 11.38 1.44 2.74
C ALA A 102 12.02 0.15 2.20
N ALA A 103 11.62 -1.02 2.72
CA ALA A 103 12.04 -2.33 2.22
C ALA A 103 11.41 -2.71 0.87
N GLY A 104 10.39 -1.98 0.40
CA GLY A 104 9.73 -2.22 -0.88
C GLY A 104 8.41 -2.98 -0.77
N ALA A 105 7.70 -2.89 0.36
CA ALA A 105 6.31 -3.36 0.45
C ALA A 105 5.39 -2.49 -0.41
N ASP A 106 4.47 -3.11 -1.16
CA ASP A 106 3.50 -2.43 -2.02
C ASP A 106 2.21 -2.08 -1.26
N SER A 107 1.81 -2.92 -0.29
CA SER A 107 0.58 -2.75 0.48
C SER A 107 0.77 -3.14 1.94
N TYR A 108 -0.11 -2.64 2.81
CA TYR A 108 0.00 -2.88 4.24
C TYR A 108 -1.38 -3.02 4.90
N CYS A 109 -1.62 -4.13 5.59
CA CYS A 109 -2.87 -4.47 6.28
C CYS A 109 -2.62 -4.83 7.75
N VAL A 110 -3.62 -4.61 8.61
CA VAL A 110 -3.64 -5.17 9.96
C VAL A 110 -4.33 -6.53 9.95
N LYS A 111 -3.90 -7.48 10.80
CA LYS A 111 -4.49 -8.84 10.88
C LYS A 111 -5.98 -8.86 11.30
N THR A 112 -6.48 -7.75 11.84
CA THR A 112 -7.90 -7.58 12.16
C THR A 112 -8.76 -7.14 10.97
N ILE A 113 -8.18 -7.02 9.78
CA ILE A 113 -8.91 -6.71 8.54
C ILE A 113 -10.00 -7.75 8.28
N LYS A 114 -11.16 -7.29 7.85
CA LYS A 114 -12.22 -8.20 7.41
C LYS A 114 -11.81 -8.90 6.13
N PHE A 115 -12.22 -10.16 5.96
CA PHE A 115 -11.82 -10.97 4.82
C PHE A 115 -12.21 -10.33 3.48
N GLU A 116 -13.40 -9.73 3.39
CA GLU A 116 -13.85 -9.03 2.17
C GLU A 116 -12.95 -7.85 1.80
N LEU A 117 -12.42 -7.14 2.80
CA LEU A 117 -11.47 -6.04 2.58
C LEU A 117 -10.07 -6.56 2.24
N LEU A 118 -9.68 -7.72 2.76
CA LEU A 118 -8.43 -8.37 2.36
C LEU A 118 -8.48 -8.78 0.87
N LEU A 119 -9.61 -9.31 0.41
CA LEU A 119 -9.80 -9.62 -1.01
C LEU A 119 -9.73 -8.35 -1.87
N GLU A 120 -10.37 -7.28 -1.47
CA GLU A 120 -10.29 -5.98 -2.15
C GLU A 120 -8.83 -5.49 -2.19
N ALA A 121 -8.12 -5.58 -1.07
CA ALA A 121 -6.72 -5.19 -0.98
C ALA A 121 -5.83 -6.02 -1.91
N LEU A 122 -6.07 -7.34 -2.02
CA LEU A 122 -5.36 -8.23 -2.95
C LEU A 122 -5.58 -7.80 -4.40
N HIS A 123 -6.82 -7.56 -4.82
CA HIS A 123 -7.12 -7.14 -6.18
C HIS A 123 -6.48 -5.78 -6.51
N ILE A 124 -6.59 -4.80 -5.62
CA ILE A 124 -5.98 -3.48 -5.79
C ILE A 124 -4.46 -3.58 -5.89
N THR A 125 -3.84 -4.42 -5.04
CA THR A 125 -2.40 -4.65 -5.05
C THR A 125 -1.95 -5.35 -6.33
N HIS A 126 -2.70 -6.34 -6.81
CA HIS A 126 -2.44 -7.03 -8.07
C HIS A 126 -2.51 -6.08 -9.28
N GLU A 127 -3.44 -5.13 -9.29
CA GLU A 127 -3.56 -4.08 -10.31
C GLU A 127 -2.40 -3.06 -10.26
N GLY A 128 -1.44 -3.22 -9.35
CA GLY A 128 -0.28 -2.34 -9.18
C GLY A 128 -0.55 -1.08 -8.36
N GLN A 129 -1.71 -1.01 -7.70
CA GLN A 129 -2.02 0.07 -6.76
C GLN A 129 -1.67 -0.35 -5.33
N SER A 130 -1.42 0.63 -4.45
CA SER A 130 -1.15 0.35 -3.04
C SER A 130 -2.43 0.34 -2.21
N TRP A 131 -2.59 -0.67 -1.37
CA TRP A 131 -3.58 -0.68 -0.31
C TRP A 131 -2.92 -0.34 1.02
N ILE A 132 -3.45 0.66 1.72
CA ILE A 132 -3.03 0.98 3.08
C ILE A 132 -4.25 0.96 3.98
N ASP A 133 -4.20 0.10 5.02
CA ASP A 133 -5.22 0.07 6.06
C ASP A 133 -5.37 1.47 6.70
N PRO A 134 -6.59 1.95 6.99
CA PRO A 134 -6.83 3.26 7.60
C PRO A 134 -6.06 3.51 8.89
N ALA A 135 -5.85 2.47 9.72
CA ALA A 135 -5.06 2.58 10.93
C ALA A 135 -3.58 2.86 10.63
N ILE A 136 -3.08 2.29 9.54
CA ILE A 136 -1.70 2.46 9.06
C ILE A 136 -1.53 3.81 8.35
N ALA A 137 -2.51 4.22 7.54
CA ALA A 137 -2.49 5.50 6.84
C ALA A 137 -2.28 6.68 7.78
N ARG A 138 -2.92 6.67 8.97
CA ARG A 138 -2.71 7.70 10.01
C ARG A 138 -1.26 7.80 10.47
N ILE A 139 -0.56 6.67 10.56
CA ILE A 139 0.85 6.62 10.99
C ILE A 139 1.73 7.25 9.91
N VAL A 140 1.55 6.85 8.66
CA VAL A 140 2.31 7.39 7.52
C VAL A 140 2.10 8.90 7.39
N LEU A 141 0.84 9.36 7.49
CA LEU A 141 0.48 10.76 7.39
C LEU A 141 1.04 11.62 8.53
N LYS A 142 1.06 11.08 9.77
CA LYS A 142 1.65 11.78 10.92
C LYS A 142 3.16 12.02 10.72
N HIS A 143 3.85 11.05 10.16
CA HIS A 143 5.30 11.16 9.90
C HIS A 143 5.62 12.18 8.81
N THR A 144 4.81 12.23 7.76
CA THR A 144 4.96 13.23 6.70
C THR A 144 4.80 14.66 7.26
N ARG A 145 3.85 14.85 8.20
CA ARG A 145 3.65 16.15 8.88
C ARG A 145 4.81 16.52 9.82
N GLN A 146 5.40 15.56 10.52
CA GLN A 146 6.53 15.81 11.43
C GLN A 146 7.84 16.08 10.67
N GLY A 147 8.06 15.45 9.53
CA GLY A 147 9.19 15.74 8.64
C GLY A 147 9.14 17.18 8.09
N VAL A 148 7.96 17.69 7.79
CA VAL A 148 7.76 19.09 7.35
C VAL A 148 7.93 20.07 8.51
N ALA A 149 7.47 19.73 9.73
CA ALA A 149 7.62 20.60 10.92
C ALA A 149 9.06 20.65 11.45
N ALA A 150 9.86 19.59 11.27
CA ALA A 150 11.27 19.57 11.65
C ALA A 150 12.18 20.38 10.71
N ALA A 151 11.71 20.67 9.49
CA ALA A 151 12.43 21.50 8.51
C ALA A 151 12.29 23.03 8.76
N VAL A 152 11.47 23.45 9.72
CA VAL A 152 11.31 24.87 10.09
C VAL A 152 11.93 25.15 11.47
N LYS A 153 13.25 25.05 11.58
CA LYS A 153 14.04 25.75 12.60
C LYS A 153 15.06 26.66 11.89
N PRO A 154 15.07 27.97 12.22
CA PRO A 154 16.00 28.88 11.57
C PRO A 154 17.37 28.76 12.23
N ASN A 155 18.30 28.04 11.62
CA ASN A 155 19.72 28.37 11.68
C ASN A 155 20.55 27.58 10.68
N ALA A 156 21.17 28.36 9.82
CA ALA A 156 22.48 28.22 9.15
C ALA A 156 22.78 26.90 8.39
N THR A 157 22.72 27.01 7.07
CA THR A 157 23.68 26.44 6.11
C THR A 157 23.76 24.94 6.00
N GLN A 158 22.71 24.35 5.43
CA GLN A 158 22.81 23.28 4.42
C GLN A 158 21.45 23.17 3.73
N THR A 159 21.37 23.67 2.50
CA THR A 159 20.16 23.66 1.67
C THR A 159 19.92 22.22 1.20
N VAL A 160 19.15 21.45 1.94
CA VAL A 160 18.43 20.31 1.38
C VAL A 160 17.11 20.87 0.89
N THR A 161 17.07 21.25 -0.36
CA THR A 161 15.84 21.64 -1.06
C THR A 161 14.94 20.41 -1.16
N ILE A 162 14.02 20.24 -0.22
CA ILE A 162 12.87 19.34 -0.42
C ILE A 162 11.97 20.12 -1.36
N SER A 163 12.03 19.77 -2.63
CA SER A 163 11.27 20.41 -3.69
C SER A 163 9.79 20.45 -3.29
N ALA A 164 9.26 21.65 -3.18
CA ALA A 164 7.84 21.92 -3.43
C ALA A 164 7.44 21.16 -4.70
N ILE A 165 6.15 20.84 -4.84
CA ILE A 165 5.58 20.21 -6.05
C ILE A 165 6.38 20.67 -7.25
N ASP A 166 6.84 19.69 -8.06
CA ASP A 166 7.56 19.95 -9.30
C ASP A 166 6.78 21.05 -10.05
N PRO A 167 7.44 22.13 -10.50
CA PRO A 167 6.77 23.22 -11.23
C PRO A 167 5.88 22.74 -12.38
N GLU A 168 6.24 21.60 -12.97
CA GLU A 168 5.47 20.93 -14.01
C GLU A 168 4.15 20.35 -13.47
N GLN A 169 4.14 19.76 -12.29
CA GLN A 169 2.93 19.23 -11.62
C GLN A 169 2.02 20.36 -11.14
N ALA A 170 2.57 21.46 -10.65
CA ALA A 170 1.80 22.64 -10.28
C ALA A 170 1.10 23.28 -11.50
N SER A 171 1.76 23.28 -12.64
CA SER A 171 1.21 23.78 -13.92
C SER A 171 0.06 22.89 -14.44
N ILE A 172 0.16 21.56 -14.29
CA ILE A 172 -0.87 20.60 -14.68
C ILE A 172 -2.13 20.75 -13.81
N LEU A 173 -1.97 20.91 -12.50
CA LEU A 173 -3.09 21.14 -11.57
C LEU A 173 -3.81 22.47 -11.82
N GLN A 174 -3.12 23.51 -12.32
CA GLN A 174 -3.74 24.75 -12.73
C GLN A 174 -4.49 24.61 -14.06
N ALA A 175 -4.03 23.74 -14.95
CA ALA A 175 -4.66 23.52 -16.27
C ALA A 175 -5.92 22.61 -16.18
N ASP A 176 -5.92 21.61 -15.29
CA ASP A 176 -7.06 20.71 -15.05
C ASP A 176 -7.29 20.52 -13.54
N PRO A 177 -7.95 21.47 -12.87
CA PRO A 177 -8.16 21.42 -11.43
C PRO A 177 -9.09 20.26 -11.04
N LEU A 178 -8.89 19.75 -9.83
CA LEU A 178 -9.78 18.75 -9.25
C LEU A 178 -11.21 19.31 -9.13
N THR A 179 -12.16 18.54 -9.60
CA THR A 179 -13.58 18.88 -9.42
C THR A 179 -13.96 18.77 -7.94
N LYS A 180 -15.06 19.41 -7.54
CA LYS A 180 -15.57 19.35 -6.17
C LYS A 180 -15.74 17.90 -5.68
N ARG A 181 -16.21 17.02 -6.57
CA ARG A 181 -16.43 15.61 -6.26
C ARG A 181 -15.12 14.81 -6.13
N GLU A 182 -14.14 15.12 -6.94
CA GLU A 182 -12.79 14.53 -6.82
C GLU A 182 -12.09 15.00 -5.55
N LEU A 183 -12.28 16.25 -5.11
CA LEU A 183 -11.77 16.75 -3.83
C LEU A 183 -12.40 16.02 -2.64
N GLU A 184 -13.73 15.83 -2.63
CA GLU A 184 -14.43 15.06 -1.59
C GLU A 184 -13.90 13.61 -1.51
N VAL A 185 -13.68 12.98 -2.66
CA VAL A 185 -13.08 11.62 -2.71
C VAL A 185 -11.65 11.64 -2.23
N LEU A 186 -10.84 12.63 -2.65
CA LEU A 186 -9.44 12.78 -2.23
C LEU A 186 -9.33 13.00 -0.72
N GLU A 187 -10.21 13.80 -0.13
CA GLU A 187 -10.26 14.01 1.32
C GLU A 187 -10.49 12.69 2.07
N LEU A 188 -11.41 11.86 1.60
CA LEU A 188 -11.68 10.55 2.19
C LEU A 188 -10.53 9.55 1.93
N ILE A 189 -9.84 9.64 0.79
CA ILE A 189 -8.60 8.90 0.53
C ILE A 189 -7.53 9.27 1.56
N VAL A 190 -7.33 10.55 1.81
CA VAL A 190 -6.37 11.06 2.81
C VAL A 190 -6.75 10.64 4.22
N GLN A 191 -8.06 10.53 4.52
CA GLN A 191 -8.56 10.00 5.78
C GLN A 191 -8.45 8.47 5.89
N GLY A 192 -8.03 7.78 4.82
CA GLY A 192 -7.76 6.34 4.81
C GLY A 192 -8.97 5.46 4.53
N TYR A 193 -10.09 6.00 4.01
CA TYR A 193 -11.29 5.21 3.70
C TYR A 193 -11.11 4.37 2.43
N SER A 194 -11.56 3.12 2.47
CA SER A 194 -11.65 2.25 1.29
C SER A 194 -12.67 2.77 0.26
N ASN A 195 -12.60 2.27 -0.96
CA ASN A 195 -13.57 2.66 -2.00
C ASN A 195 -15.01 2.30 -1.61
N ASN A 196 -15.23 1.22 -0.88
CA ASN A 196 -16.55 0.83 -0.37
C ASN A 196 -17.07 1.82 0.68
N GLU A 197 -16.23 2.23 1.63
CA GLU A 197 -16.59 3.21 2.65
C GLU A 197 -16.81 4.60 2.04
N ILE A 198 -16.00 4.99 1.05
CA ILE A 198 -16.21 6.23 0.28
C ILE A 198 -17.55 6.17 -0.44
N ALA A 199 -17.89 5.04 -1.07
CA ALA A 199 -19.17 4.83 -1.73
C ALA A 199 -20.35 5.02 -0.76
N GLN A 200 -20.27 4.42 0.43
CA GLN A 200 -21.27 4.57 1.48
C GLN A 200 -21.37 6.00 2.00
N LYS A 201 -20.24 6.65 2.29
CA LYS A 201 -20.21 8.02 2.83
C LYS A 201 -20.72 9.07 1.85
N LEU A 202 -20.43 8.89 0.57
CA LEU A 202 -20.81 9.82 -0.48
C LEU A 202 -22.12 9.45 -1.20
N TYR A 203 -22.75 8.33 -0.79
CA TYR A 203 -23.96 7.78 -1.43
C TYR A 203 -23.76 7.53 -2.92
N LEU A 204 -22.61 6.93 -3.28
CA LEU A 204 -22.23 6.61 -4.65
C LEU A 204 -22.19 5.09 -4.88
N SER A 205 -22.21 4.68 -6.15
CA SER A 205 -21.85 3.30 -6.51
C SER A 205 -20.33 3.10 -6.38
N LEU A 206 -19.91 1.87 -6.10
CA LEU A 206 -18.48 1.50 -6.09
C LEU A 206 -17.80 1.82 -7.42
N GLY A 207 -18.51 1.58 -8.54
CA GLY A 207 -18.03 1.92 -9.88
C GLY A 207 -17.76 3.41 -10.04
N SER A 208 -18.66 4.28 -9.54
CA SER A 208 -18.49 5.73 -9.57
C SER A 208 -17.27 6.16 -8.74
N VAL A 209 -17.07 5.58 -7.56
CA VAL A 209 -15.91 5.90 -6.73
C VAL A 209 -14.61 5.53 -7.44
N LYS A 210 -14.53 4.33 -8.08
CA LYS A 210 -13.35 3.93 -8.86
C LYS A 210 -13.04 4.93 -9.99
N VAL A 211 -14.06 5.48 -10.64
CA VAL A 211 -13.88 6.51 -11.67
C VAL A 211 -13.31 7.80 -11.08
N TYR A 212 -13.84 8.28 -9.95
CA TYR A 212 -13.33 9.48 -9.29
C TYR A 212 -11.90 9.29 -8.77
N VAL A 213 -11.59 8.14 -8.16
CA VAL A 213 -10.22 7.79 -7.73
C VAL A 213 -9.26 7.86 -8.91
N ARG A 214 -9.62 7.25 -10.06
CA ARG A 214 -8.81 7.31 -11.28
C ARG A 214 -8.62 8.75 -11.78
N GLY A 215 -9.67 9.57 -11.74
CA GLY A 215 -9.61 11.00 -12.08
C GLY A 215 -8.63 11.76 -11.19
N VAL A 216 -8.71 11.54 -9.88
CA VAL A 216 -7.78 12.12 -8.89
C VAL A 216 -6.34 11.71 -9.18
N LEU A 217 -6.08 10.40 -9.40
CA LEU A 217 -4.73 9.91 -9.70
C LEU A 217 -4.15 10.55 -10.96
N ASN A 218 -4.93 10.62 -12.02
CA ASN A 218 -4.50 11.22 -13.29
C ASN A 218 -4.17 12.71 -13.12
N LYS A 219 -5.04 13.49 -12.48
CA LYS A 219 -4.86 14.94 -12.29
C LYS A 219 -3.71 15.30 -11.35
N LEU A 220 -3.43 14.45 -10.36
CA LEU A 220 -2.29 14.59 -9.47
C LEU A 220 -1.00 13.98 -10.03
N CYS A 221 -1.04 13.36 -11.22
CA CYS A 221 0.06 12.56 -11.76
C CYS A 221 0.58 11.54 -10.74
N ALA A 222 -0.32 10.95 -9.96
CA ALA A 222 -0.02 9.97 -8.93
C ALA A 222 -0.13 8.56 -9.49
N SER A 223 0.86 7.73 -9.22
CA SER A 223 0.87 6.32 -9.63
C SER A 223 -0.12 5.47 -8.81
N ASP A 224 -0.40 5.89 -7.58
CA ASP A 224 -1.29 5.19 -6.67
C ASP A 224 -1.98 6.15 -5.67
N ARG A 225 -2.97 5.62 -4.93
CA ARG A 225 -3.75 6.42 -3.97
C ARG A 225 -2.92 6.97 -2.80
N THR A 226 -1.82 6.29 -2.43
CA THR A 226 -0.92 6.75 -1.37
C THR A 226 -0.15 7.96 -1.83
N GLN A 227 0.39 7.89 -3.05
CA GLN A 227 1.07 9.02 -3.66
C GLN A 227 0.11 10.21 -3.85
N ALA A 228 -1.14 9.96 -4.26
CA ALA A 228 -2.16 11.01 -4.36
C ALA A 228 -2.42 11.67 -3.00
N ALA A 229 -2.54 10.89 -1.93
CA ALA A 229 -2.72 11.43 -0.57
C ALA A 229 -1.53 12.28 -0.13
N VAL A 230 -0.30 11.81 -0.37
CA VAL A 230 0.93 12.56 -0.05
C VAL A 230 1.03 13.85 -0.85
N LEU A 231 0.74 13.80 -2.16
CA LEU A 231 0.76 14.99 -3.02
C LEU A 231 -0.31 16.00 -2.62
N ALA A 232 -1.53 15.55 -2.28
CA ALA A 232 -2.61 16.42 -1.81
C ALA A 232 -2.24 17.19 -0.54
N LEU A 233 -1.59 16.50 0.42
CA LEU A 233 -1.14 17.11 1.66
C LEU A 233 0.02 18.11 1.44
N ARG A 234 0.97 17.77 0.56
CA ARG A 234 2.10 18.65 0.19
C ARG A 234 1.63 19.90 -0.56
N ALA A 235 0.64 19.73 -1.44
CA ALA A 235 0.05 20.82 -2.21
C ALA A 235 -0.86 21.73 -1.39
N GLY A 236 -1.19 21.37 -0.14
CA GLY A 236 -2.17 22.11 0.66
C GLY A 236 -3.57 22.12 0.03
N LEU A 237 -3.92 21.08 -0.73
CA LEU A 237 -5.23 21.00 -1.42
C LEU A 237 -6.37 20.70 -0.43
N LEU A 238 -6.03 20.23 0.76
CA LEU A 238 -6.96 19.88 1.82
C LEU A 238 -6.58 20.62 3.10
N ASN A 239 -7.53 21.28 3.72
CA ASN A 239 -7.39 22.02 4.98
C ASN A 239 -7.36 21.06 6.18
#